data_b965f89c2a9e736773bdf3f54a60840b
#
_entry.id   b965f89c2a9e736773bdf3f54a60840b
#
_cell.length_a   1.000
_cell.length_b   1.000
_cell.length_c   1.000
_cell.angle_alpha   90.00
_cell.angle_beta   90.00
_cell.angle_gamma   90.00
#
_symmetry.space_group_name_H-M   'P 1'
#
loop_
_entity.id
_entity.type
_entity.pdbx_description
1 polymer ?
#
loop_
_entity_poly.entity_id
_entity_poly.type
_entity_poly.pdbx_seq_one_letter_code
_entity_poly.pdbx_strand_id
1 'polypeptide(L)'
;MARPITGDVSGALADLGILVPLTAALVVVNGLNVGSVLLLAGLLVVTAGLVFRIPFPVQPLKALTALAVAQHLAPDVIHAAGLEIGLVLMLMSLTGLATLLSKLFTKPVVRALQFGVGWLLVVTAVKLVLKPPAVFVDRRAHV
;
A
#
# COMPACT_ATOMS: atom_id res chain seq x y z
N MET A 1 19.76 -0.59 25.81
CA MET A 1 18.40 -0.05 26.03
C MET A 1 17.41 -0.97 25.31
N ALA A 2 16.58 -1.70 26.03
CA ALA A 2 15.55 -2.54 25.44
C ALA A 2 14.50 -1.64 24.76
N ARG A 3 14.25 -1.82 23.45
CA ARG A 3 13.16 -1.12 22.78
C ARG A 3 11.82 -1.54 23.39
N PRO A 4 10.90 -0.62 23.61
CA PRO A 4 9.59 -0.99 24.15
C PRO A 4 8.84 -1.83 23.10
N ILE A 5 8.57 -3.08 23.44
CA ILE A 5 7.83 -4.07 22.62
C ILE A 5 6.47 -3.51 22.15
N THR A 6 5.88 -2.61 22.93
CA THR A 6 4.61 -1.96 22.61
C THR A 6 4.63 -1.15 21.31
N GLY A 7 5.77 -0.51 20.98
CA GLY A 7 5.91 0.23 19.72
C GLY A 7 5.96 -0.68 18.49
N ASP A 8 6.61 -1.84 18.63
CA ASP A 8 6.73 -2.80 17.53
C ASP A 8 5.39 -3.51 17.24
N VAL A 9 4.62 -3.82 18.31
CA VAL A 9 3.27 -4.40 18.16
C VAL A 9 2.29 -3.41 17.53
N SER A 10 2.31 -2.15 17.95
CA SER A 10 1.42 -1.14 17.36
C SER A 10 1.74 -0.87 15.89
N GLY A 11 3.02 -0.89 15.51
CA GLY A 11 3.46 -0.79 14.12
C GLY A 11 2.96 -1.95 13.25
N ALA A 12 3.09 -3.18 13.76
CA ALA A 12 2.61 -4.38 13.07
C ALA A 12 1.09 -4.39 12.89
N LEU A 13 0.33 -3.96 13.91
CA LEU A 13 -1.12 -3.85 13.83
C LEU A 13 -1.57 -2.77 12.83
N ALA A 14 -0.87 -1.64 12.78
CA ALA A 14 -1.16 -0.58 11.82
C ALA A 14 -0.95 -1.06 10.37
N ASP A 15 0.07 -1.89 10.13
CA ASP A 15 0.33 -2.46 8.81
C ASP A 15 -0.77 -3.44 8.37
N LEU A 16 -1.22 -4.30 9.28
CA LEU A 16 -2.35 -5.20 9.04
C LEU A 16 -3.64 -4.42 8.71
N GLY A 17 -3.88 -3.30 9.38
CA GLY A 17 -5.04 -2.43 9.14
C GLY A 17 -5.10 -1.87 7.71
N ILE A 18 -3.98 -1.82 7.00
CA ILE A 18 -3.92 -1.39 5.60
C ILE A 18 -3.85 -2.60 4.66
N LEU A 19 -3.08 -3.61 5.00
CA LEU A 19 -2.89 -4.79 4.17
C LEU A 19 -4.21 -5.54 3.93
N VAL A 20 -5.00 -5.76 5.00
CA VAL A 20 -6.25 -6.54 4.92
C VAL A 20 -7.27 -5.92 3.96
N PRO A 21 -7.67 -4.62 4.08
CA PRO A 21 -8.64 -4.04 3.17
C PRO A 21 -8.14 -3.95 1.72
N LEU A 22 -6.84 -3.68 1.50
CA LEU A 22 -6.27 -3.65 0.16
C LEU A 22 -6.28 -5.04 -0.49
N THR A 23 -5.90 -6.07 0.26
CA THR A 23 -5.96 -7.46 -0.21
C THR A 23 -7.40 -7.88 -0.50
N ALA A 24 -8.34 -7.56 0.38
CA ALA A 24 -9.75 -7.84 0.17
C ALA A 24 -10.28 -7.18 -1.11
N ALA A 25 -9.91 -5.92 -1.36
CA ALA A 25 -10.30 -5.21 -2.58
C ALA A 25 -9.73 -5.89 -3.83
N LEU A 26 -8.45 -6.26 -3.84
CA LEU A 26 -7.81 -6.96 -4.97
C LEU A 26 -8.46 -8.32 -5.25
N VAL A 27 -8.83 -9.04 -4.21
CA VAL A 27 -9.48 -10.35 -4.35
C VAL A 27 -10.91 -10.20 -4.87
N VAL A 28 -11.70 -9.32 -4.26
CA VAL A 28 -13.13 -9.18 -4.59
C VAL A 28 -13.34 -8.51 -5.94
N VAL A 29 -12.56 -7.46 -6.24
CA VAL A 29 -12.75 -6.65 -7.45
C VAL A 29 -11.98 -7.22 -8.64
N ASN A 30 -10.75 -7.66 -8.42
CA ASN A 30 -9.84 -8.07 -9.50
C ASN A 30 -9.69 -9.59 -9.62
N GLY A 31 -10.28 -10.39 -8.71
CA GLY A 31 -10.25 -11.85 -8.78
C GLY A 31 -8.89 -12.49 -8.45
N LEU A 32 -8.01 -11.80 -7.70
CA LEU A 32 -6.75 -12.40 -7.27
C LEU A 32 -6.97 -13.54 -6.28
N ASN A 33 -6.05 -14.52 -6.29
CA ASN A 33 -6.10 -15.62 -5.33
C ASN A 33 -5.65 -15.16 -3.94
N VAL A 34 -6.55 -15.25 -2.95
CA VAL A 34 -6.31 -14.84 -1.56
C VAL A 34 -5.07 -15.51 -0.98
N GLY A 35 -4.96 -16.84 -1.19
CA GLY A 35 -3.85 -17.63 -0.64
C GLY A 35 -2.50 -17.17 -1.15
N SER A 36 -2.38 -16.93 -2.45
CA SER A 36 -1.14 -16.45 -3.08
C SER A 36 -0.75 -15.06 -2.58
N VAL A 37 -1.71 -14.14 -2.49
CA VAL A 37 -1.44 -12.75 -2.03
C VAL A 37 -0.99 -12.75 -0.58
N LEU A 38 -1.71 -13.46 0.30
CA LEU A 38 -1.37 -13.51 1.73
C LEU A 38 -0.07 -14.26 1.99
N LEU A 39 0.18 -15.37 1.27
CA LEU A 39 1.41 -16.15 1.41
C LEU A 39 2.64 -15.33 1.01
N LEU A 40 2.59 -14.65 -0.15
CA LEU A 40 3.68 -13.82 -0.62
C LEU A 40 3.90 -12.61 0.31
N ALA A 41 2.83 -11.94 0.73
CA ALA A 41 2.93 -10.83 1.66
C ALA A 41 3.52 -11.29 3.01
N GLY A 42 3.04 -12.40 3.57
CA GLY A 42 3.55 -12.98 4.81
C GLY A 42 5.03 -13.37 4.71
N LEU A 43 5.43 -14.03 3.61
CA LEU A 43 6.83 -14.39 3.36
C LEU A 43 7.73 -13.15 3.32
N LEU A 44 7.30 -12.09 2.62
CA LEU A 44 8.05 -10.83 2.53
C LEU A 44 8.15 -10.13 3.88
N VAL A 45 7.07 -10.09 4.69
CA VAL A 45 7.11 -9.51 6.04
C VAL A 45 8.09 -10.26 6.93
N VAL A 46 8.03 -11.61 6.91
CA VAL A 46 8.94 -12.44 7.72
C VAL A 46 10.39 -12.26 7.27
N THR A 47 10.66 -12.33 5.97
CA THR A 47 12.03 -12.16 5.45
C THR A 47 12.57 -10.76 5.75
N ALA A 48 11.77 -9.71 5.54
CA ALA A 48 12.17 -8.34 5.87
C ALA A 48 12.42 -8.18 7.38
N GLY A 49 11.55 -8.72 8.22
CA GLY A 49 11.71 -8.69 9.69
C GLY A 49 12.98 -9.38 10.16
N LEU A 50 13.33 -10.53 9.57
CA LEU A 50 14.56 -11.28 9.89
C LEU A 50 15.82 -10.53 9.43
N VAL A 51 15.80 -9.95 8.23
CA VAL A 51 16.95 -9.24 7.64
C VAL A 51 17.19 -7.91 8.35
N PHE A 52 16.15 -7.12 8.53
CA PHE A 52 16.30 -5.78 9.09
C PHE A 52 16.20 -5.74 10.62
N ARG A 53 15.72 -6.82 11.25
CA ARG A 53 15.50 -6.92 12.71
C ARG A 53 14.61 -5.79 13.27
N ILE A 54 13.73 -5.29 12.46
CA ILE A 54 12.71 -4.29 12.80
C ILE A 54 11.41 -4.71 12.12
N PRO A 55 10.24 -4.36 12.67
CA PRO A 55 8.97 -4.53 11.96
C PRO A 55 8.97 -3.60 10.75
N PHE A 56 9.27 -4.16 9.59
CA PHE A 56 9.33 -3.42 8.33
C PHE A 56 7.97 -3.57 7.61
N PRO A 57 7.26 -2.47 7.33
CA PRO A 57 5.98 -2.55 6.66
C PRO A 57 6.18 -3.03 5.22
N VAL A 58 5.61 -4.18 4.88
CA VAL A 58 5.56 -4.70 3.52
C VAL A 58 4.13 -4.52 3.03
N GLN A 59 3.90 -3.46 2.28
CA GLN A 59 2.59 -3.17 1.73
C GLN A 59 2.62 -3.32 0.22
N PRO A 60 1.57 -3.90 -0.40
CA PRO A 60 1.42 -3.84 -1.84
C PRO A 60 1.44 -2.38 -2.28
N LEU A 61 2.00 -2.11 -3.45
CA LEU A 61 2.09 -0.78 -4.03
C LEU A 61 0.70 -0.11 -4.02
N LYS A 62 0.45 0.76 -3.07
CA LYS A 62 -0.88 1.37 -2.83
C LYS A 62 -1.43 2.03 -4.08
N ALA A 63 -0.56 2.71 -4.85
CA ALA A 63 -0.96 3.37 -6.08
C ALA A 63 -1.39 2.35 -7.15
N LEU A 64 -0.64 1.26 -7.32
CA LEU A 64 -0.98 0.19 -8.26
C LEU A 64 -2.28 -0.50 -7.83
N THR A 65 -2.42 -0.80 -6.55
CA THR A 65 -3.65 -1.41 -6.01
C THR A 65 -4.86 -0.52 -6.22
N ALA A 66 -4.75 0.78 -5.91
CA ALA A 66 -5.85 1.72 -6.12
C ALA A 66 -6.24 1.82 -7.61
N LEU A 67 -5.24 1.86 -8.50
CA LEU A 67 -5.47 1.88 -9.94
C LEU A 67 -6.11 0.58 -10.44
N ALA A 68 -5.61 -0.57 -9.99
CA ALA A 68 -6.12 -1.87 -10.36
C ALA A 68 -7.59 -2.03 -9.96
N VAL A 69 -7.95 -1.63 -8.74
CA VAL A 69 -9.33 -1.66 -8.25
C VAL A 69 -10.22 -0.69 -9.01
N ALA A 70 -9.76 0.55 -9.24
CA ALA A 70 -10.53 1.58 -9.94
C ALA A 70 -10.81 1.23 -11.41
N GLN A 71 -9.87 0.55 -12.07
CA GLN A 71 -9.98 0.18 -13.49
C GLN A 71 -10.39 -1.29 -13.71
N HIS A 72 -10.66 -2.04 -12.65
CA HIS A 72 -11.02 -3.46 -12.73
C HIS A 72 -10.00 -4.27 -13.57
N LEU A 73 -8.71 -4.04 -13.33
CA LEU A 73 -7.64 -4.69 -14.11
C LEU A 73 -7.67 -6.20 -13.90
N ALA A 74 -7.38 -6.95 -14.98
CA ALA A 74 -7.25 -8.39 -14.92
C ALA A 74 -6.04 -8.80 -14.05
N PRO A 75 -6.08 -9.98 -13.38
CA PRO A 75 -4.99 -10.47 -12.54
C PRO A 75 -3.64 -10.50 -13.24
N ASP A 76 -3.61 -10.90 -14.51
CA ASP A 76 -2.37 -11.01 -15.30
C ASP A 76 -1.69 -9.63 -15.50
N VAL A 77 -2.49 -8.59 -15.71
CA VAL A 77 -1.99 -7.21 -15.83
C VAL A 77 -1.39 -6.74 -14.51
N ILE A 78 -2.03 -7.07 -13.39
CA ILE A 78 -1.54 -6.73 -12.05
C ILE A 78 -0.22 -7.44 -11.75
N HIS A 79 -0.13 -8.74 -12.09
CA HIS A 79 1.11 -9.50 -11.94
C HIS A 79 2.23 -8.96 -12.82
N ALA A 80 1.95 -8.66 -14.10
CA ALA A 80 2.93 -8.09 -15.01
C ALA A 80 3.44 -6.72 -14.51
N ALA A 81 2.55 -5.83 -14.11
CA ALA A 81 2.91 -4.52 -13.56
C ALA A 81 3.73 -4.66 -12.26
N GLY A 82 3.40 -5.61 -11.39
CA GLY A 82 4.17 -5.89 -10.18
C GLY A 82 5.58 -6.38 -10.48
N LEU A 83 5.73 -7.29 -11.45
CA LEU A 83 7.04 -7.76 -11.90
C LEU A 83 7.87 -6.66 -12.54
N GLU A 84 7.27 -5.84 -13.40
CA GLU A 84 7.93 -4.72 -14.06
C GLU A 84 8.47 -3.71 -13.05
N ILE A 85 7.65 -3.29 -12.09
CA ILE A 85 8.07 -2.38 -11.02
C ILE A 85 9.16 -3.03 -10.16
N GLY A 86 9.02 -4.30 -9.82
CA GLY A 86 10.02 -5.04 -9.06
C GLY A 86 11.37 -5.10 -9.79
N LEU A 87 11.35 -5.34 -11.09
CA LEU A 87 12.56 -5.35 -11.93
C LEU A 87 13.21 -3.97 -12.00
N VAL A 88 12.44 -2.92 -12.20
CA VAL A 88 12.94 -1.54 -12.21
C VAL A 88 13.60 -1.19 -10.87
N LEU A 89 12.95 -1.50 -9.75
CA LEU A 89 13.51 -1.24 -8.43
C LEU A 89 14.79 -2.05 -8.17
N MET A 90 14.84 -3.30 -8.63
CA MET A 90 16.03 -4.14 -8.54
C MET A 90 17.18 -3.54 -9.35
N LEU A 91 16.96 -3.14 -10.59
CA LEU A 91 17.95 -2.47 -11.43
C LEU A 91 18.44 -1.16 -10.82
N MET A 92 17.53 -0.35 -10.29
CA MET A 92 17.89 0.88 -9.57
C MET A 92 18.74 0.63 -8.34
N SER A 93 18.47 -0.46 -7.62
CA SER A 93 19.26 -0.87 -6.46
C SER A 93 20.67 -1.33 -6.85
N LEU A 94 20.79 -2.15 -7.89
CA LEU A 94 22.07 -2.68 -8.38
C LEU A 94 22.96 -1.59 -8.99
N THR A 95 22.37 -0.62 -9.68
CA THR A 95 23.13 0.49 -10.30
C THR A 95 23.49 1.61 -9.32
N GLY A 96 23.01 1.54 -8.06
CA GLY A 96 23.21 2.61 -7.09
C GLY A 96 22.34 3.85 -7.34
N LEU A 97 21.46 3.82 -8.35
CA LEU A 97 20.58 4.91 -8.71
C LEU A 97 19.60 5.22 -7.56
N ALA A 98 19.23 4.23 -6.77
CA ALA A 98 18.45 4.40 -5.54
C ALA A 98 19.13 5.36 -4.55
N THR A 99 20.46 5.28 -4.42
CA THR A 99 21.24 6.19 -3.56
C THR A 99 21.27 7.61 -4.12
N LEU A 100 21.35 7.75 -5.44
CA LEU A 100 21.28 9.06 -6.10
C LEU A 100 19.88 9.67 -5.90
N LEU A 101 18.84 8.88 -6.08
CA LEU A 101 17.45 9.31 -5.88
C LEU A 101 17.19 9.73 -4.41
N SER A 102 17.74 8.99 -3.45
CA SER A 102 17.59 9.33 -2.03
C SER A 102 18.21 10.68 -1.65
N LYS A 103 19.25 11.11 -2.37
CA LYS A 103 19.84 12.45 -2.21
C LYS A 103 18.93 13.56 -2.75
N LEU A 104 18.13 13.26 -3.76
CA LEU A 104 17.17 14.20 -4.33
C LEU A 104 15.96 14.39 -3.40
N PHE A 105 15.56 13.32 -2.69
CA PHE A 105 14.48 13.38 -1.70
C PHE A 105 14.97 13.94 -0.37
N THR A 106 15.24 15.24 -0.34
CA THR A 106 15.60 15.92 0.89
C THR A 106 14.44 15.95 1.90
N LYS A 107 14.77 16.03 3.19
CA LYS A 107 13.76 16.07 4.27
C LYS A 107 12.63 17.08 4.03
N PRO A 108 12.90 18.32 3.53
CA PRO A 108 11.83 19.29 3.22
C PRO A 108 10.89 18.78 2.11
N VAL A 109 11.42 18.18 1.05
CA VAL A 109 10.62 17.65 -0.06
C VAL A 109 9.68 16.53 0.42
N VAL A 110 10.19 15.60 1.22
CA VAL A 110 9.38 14.53 1.80
C VAL A 110 8.26 15.08 2.68
N ARG A 111 8.56 16.07 3.52
CA ARG A 111 7.56 16.72 4.38
C ARG A 111 6.50 17.47 3.57
N ALA A 112 6.90 18.17 2.50
CA ALA A 112 5.97 18.86 1.61
C ALA A 112 5.03 17.88 0.91
N LEU A 113 5.54 16.73 0.43
CA LEU A 113 4.74 15.67 -0.17
C LEU A 113 3.77 15.06 0.87
N GLN A 114 4.24 14.77 2.08
CA GLN A 114 3.39 14.24 3.16
C GLN A 114 2.26 15.21 3.51
N PHE A 115 2.57 16.50 3.61
CA PHE A 115 1.57 17.54 3.85
C PHE A 115 0.55 17.61 2.71
N GLY A 116 1.02 17.62 1.45
CA GLY A 116 0.16 17.64 0.26
C GLY A 116 -0.79 16.44 0.20
N VAL A 117 -0.28 15.23 0.44
CA VAL A 117 -1.10 14.01 0.50
C VAL A 117 -2.09 14.06 1.67
N GLY A 118 -1.65 14.50 2.85
CA GLY A 118 -2.52 14.67 4.01
C GLY A 118 -3.65 15.63 3.74
N TRP A 119 -3.35 16.78 3.14
CA TRP A 119 -4.35 17.76 2.72
C TRP A 119 -5.34 17.20 1.72
N LEU A 120 -4.85 16.48 0.71
CA LEU A 120 -5.69 15.84 -0.29
C LEU A 120 -6.66 14.83 0.35
N LEU A 121 -6.20 14.06 1.31
CA LEU A 121 -7.03 13.09 2.05
C LEU A 121 -8.11 13.80 2.88
N VAL A 122 -7.78 14.89 3.55
CA VAL A 122 -8.76 15.71 4.29
C VAL A 122 -9.83 16.25 3.35
N VAL A 123 -9.43 16.87 2.23
CA VAL A 123 -10.37 17.40 1.24
C VAL A 123 -11.26 16.28 0.67
N THR A 124 -10.69 15.11 0.39
CA THR A 124 -11.43 13.96 -0.12
C THR A 124 -12.42 13.44 0.93
N ALA A 125 -12.00 13.31 2.18
CA ALA A 125 -12.87 12.88 3.27
C ALA A 125 -14.05 13.85 3.46
N VAL A 126 -13.80 15.17 3.46
CA VAL A 126 -14.84 16.20 3.54
C VAL A 126 -15.80 16.09 2.35
N LYS A 127 -15.28 15.90 1.13
CA LYS A 127 -16.14 15.71 -0.07
C LYS A 127 -17.02 14.46 0.04
N LEU A 128 -16.48 13.36 0.54
CA LEU A 128 -17.24 12.11 0.75
C LEU A 128 -18.35 12.27 1.80
N VAL A 129 -18.10 13.05 2.84
CA VAL A 129 -19.13 13.34 3.87
C VAL A 129 -20.22 14.25 3.32
N LEU A 130 -19.83 15.31 2.59
CA LEU A 130 -20.78 16.31 2.07
C LEU A 130 -21.55 15.82 0.83
N LYS A 131 -20.91 14.96 0.00
CA LYS A 131 -21.50 14.38 -1.21
C LYS A 131 -21.17 12.88 -1.25
N PRO A 132 -21.88 12.06 -0.47
CA PRO A 132 -21.65 10.63 -0.49
C PRO A 132 -21.94 10.08 -1.89
N PRO A 133 -21.11 9.16 -2.41
CA PRO A 133 -21.36 8.49 -3.68
C PRO A 133 -22.72 7.79 -3.66
N ALA A 134 -23.41 7.79 -4.79
CA ALA A 134 -24.75 7.21 -4.93
C ALA A 134 -24.86 5.77 -4.43
N VAL A 135 -23.76 5.00 -4.49
CA VAL A 135 -23.66 3.63 -3.97
C VAL A 135 -23.99 3.52 -2.48
N PHE A 136 -23.74 4.56 -1.69
CA PHE A 136 -24.07 4.57 -0.25
C PHE A 136 -25.49 5.12 0.03
N VAL A 137 -26.08 5.82 -0.92
CA VAL A 137 -27.42 6.44 -0.76
C VAL A 137 -28.51 5.48 -1.26
N ASP A 138 -28.21 4.64 -2.26
CA ASP A 138 -29.19 3.79 -2.95
C ASP A 138 -29.55 2.48 -2.21
N ARG A 139 -28.96 2.23 -1.05
CA ARG A 139 -29.29 1.04 -0.23
C ARG A 139 -30.70 1.05 0.37
N ARG A 140 -31.48 2.12 0.22
CA ARG A 140 -32.86 2.24 0.73
C ARG A 140 -33.95 1.99 -0.31
N ALA A 141 -33.61 1.71 -1.55
CA ALA A 141 -34.57 1.49 -2.62
C ALA A 141 -35.02 0.03 -2.79
N HIS A 142 -34.47 -0.90 -2.00
CA HIS A 142 -34.79 -2.33 -2.09
C HIS A 142 -35.21 -2.93 -0.73
N VAL A 143 -36.07 -2.23 0.03
CA VAL A 143 -36.85 -2.79 1.13
C VAL A 143 -38.30 -2.48 0.90
#